data_127f6a61b91952282f60335f1c8d6d23
#
_entry.id   127f6a61b91952282f60335f1c8d6d23
#
_cell.length_a   1.000
_cell.length_b   1.000
_cell.length_c   1.000
_cell.angle_alpha   90.00
_cell.angle_beta   90.00
_cell.angle_gamma   90.00
#
_symmetry.space_group_name_H-M   'P 1'
#
loop_
_entity.id
_entity.type
_entity.pdbx_description
1 polymer ?
#
loop_
_entity_poly.entity_id
_entity_poly.type
_entity_poly.pdbx_seq_one_letter_code
_entity_poly.pdbx_strand_id
1 'polypeptide(L)'
;MMSLQSGPCSAALCTSLMLTCIWLGWAEQCTTAPRQIKGRAMIRLPASEEAGRNATFSGSSPESYLRSPLTRLILPTLYSMVLLVGLPANALAFWVLATKTKKCTSTLFLLNLAGADLFFTLLLPFKISYHLLGNNWLLGDYACRALVTLFYGNMYGSILFLTCISLDRYISLVHPFLWRGSRHIWQAAGVCVGVWLAVGLGLSPLLRYPHSQHVPELNITTCHDILEPDTERELAYYFPTLVVLGFAMPFVLITFSYGWVLWRLLRRGRHYGHVVRLLVLVLLVFVLCFTPSNVLLFFHYLQPQPEWHNRTYTWYVLALAVSTFNNCLDPFIYFYVSQDFRARLHARPCCWNGDNKSSSGRASEKLVLPQRSSEQSQP
;
A
#
# COMPACT_ATOMS: atom_id res chain seq x y z
N MET A 1 21.85 0.92 -43.39
CA MET A 1 22.02 1.54 -42.05
C MET A 1 20.65 1.95 -41.56
N MET A 2 19.94 1.06 -40.89
CA MET A 2 18.65 1.32 -40.22
C MET A 2 18.88 1.23 -38.70
N SER A 3 18.78 2.35 -38.01
CA SER A 3 18.85 2.44 -36.57
C SER A 3 17.49 2.06 -35.97
N LEU A 4 17.44 0.95 -35.26
CA LEU A 4 16.30 0.54 -34.45
C LEU A 4 16.29 1.40 -33.16
N GLN A 5 15.36 2.34 -33.08
CA GLN A 5 15.02 3.03 -31.87
C GLN A 5 14.20 2.07 -30.97
N SER A 6 14.81 1.60 -29.87
CA SER A 6 14.13 0.86 -28.82
C SER A 6 13.32 1.83 -27.94
N GLY A 7 12.01 1.79 -28.07
CA GLY A 7 11.07 2.54 -27.22
C GLY A 7 10.92 1.93 -25.82
N PRO A 8 10.51 2.73 -24.80
CA PRO A 8 10.44 2.32 -23.39
C PRO A 8 9.24 1.42 -23.04
N CYS A 9 8.68 0.69 -23.99
CA CYS A 9 7.50 -0.18 -23.78
C CYS A 9 7.83 -1.57 -23.21
N SER A 10 9.13 -1.90 -23.02
CA SER A 10 9.55 -3.27 -22.70
C SER A 10 9.53 -3.63 -21.20
N ALA A 11 9.54 -2.66 -20.28
CA ALA A 11 9.63 -2.96 -18.85
C ALA A 11 8.31 -3.48 -18.25
N ALA A 12 7.16 -2.92 -18.66
CA ALA A 12 5.85 -3.34 -18.14
C ALA A 12 5.42 -4.72 -18.71
N LEU A 13 5.80 -5.03 -19.97
CA LEU A 13 5.57 -6.33 -20.59
C LEU A 13 6.51 -7.41 -20.00
N CYS A 14 7.76 -7.08 -19.69
CA CYS A 14 8.69 -8.01 -19.05
C CYS A 14 8.25 -8.43 -17.65
N THR A 15 7.70 -7.51 -16.83
CA THR A 15 7.21 -7.85 -15.48
C THR A 15 5.97 -8.75 -15.53
N SER A 16 5.06 -8.53 -16.48
CA SER A 16 3.88 -9.38 -16.68
C SER A 16 4.24 -10.78 -17.20
N LEU A 17 5.20 -10.88 -18.15
CA LEU A 17 5.68 -12.16 -18.69
C LEU A 17 6.54 -12.94 -17.66
N MET A 18 7.33 -12.26 -16.83
CA MET A 18 8.06 -12.91 -15.73
C MET A 18 7.12 -13.53 -14.69
N LEU A 19 6.02 -12.85 -14.34
CA LEU A 19 5.01 -13.39 -13.43
C LEU A 19 4.30 -14.62 -14.00
N THR A 20 4.01 -14.64 -15.31
CA THR A 20 3.38 -15.80 -15.97
C THR A 20 4.36 -16.95 -16.20
N CYS A 21 5.64 -16.70 -16.53
CA CYS A 21 6.66 -17.74 -16.69
C CYS A 21 7.03 -18.40 -15.36
N ILE A 22 7.09 -17.65 -14.26
CA ILE A 22 7.31 -18.21 -12.91
C ILE A 22 6.13 -19.10 -12.50
N TRP A 23 4.90 -18.70 -12.87
CA TRP A 23 3.70 -19.48 -12.55
C TRP A 23 3.59 -20.80 -13.33
N LEU A 24 4.02 -20.83 -14.59
CA LEU A 24 4.00 -22.03 -15.46
C LEU A 24 5.19 -22.96 -15.26
N GLY A 25 6.38 -22.42 -14.90
CA GLY A 25 7.59 -23.23 -14.70
C GLY A 25 7.68 -23.94 -13.35
N TRP A 26 6.83 -23.61 -12.36
CA TRP A 26 6.85 -24.19 -11.02
C TRP A 26 5.88 -25.38 -10.85
N ALA A 27 5.03 -25.65 -11.83
CA ALA A 27 4.09 -26.77 -11.78
C ALA A 27 4.71 -28.16 -12.00
N GLU A 28 5.94 -28.24 -12.51
CA GLU A 28 6.53 -29.54 -12.96
C GLU A 28 7.69 -30.11 -12.10
N GLN A 29 8.14 -29.44 -11.03
CA GLN A 29 9.29 -29.93 -10.23
C GLN A 29 8.99 -30.19 -8.76
N CYS A 30 8.04 -31.05 -8.41
CA CYS A 30 7.86 -31.52 -7.04
C CYS A 30 7.57 -33.03 -6.94
N THR A 31 8.60 -33.85 -7.17
CA THR A 31 8.63 -35.23 -6.71
C THR A 31 9.88 -35.51 -5.89
N THR A 32 9.95 -34.98 -4.66
CA THR A 32 10.87 -35.43 -3.60
C THR A 32 10.30 -35.06 -2.23
N ALA A 33 10.14 -36.11 -1.41
CA ALA A 33 9.81 -36.23 0.03
C ALA A 33 8.91 -35.12 0.69
N PRO A 34 7.94 -35.49 1.51
CA PRO A 34 7.03 -34.52 2.13
C PRO A 34 7.75 -33.71 3.21
N ARG A 35 8.37 -32.60 2.84
CA ARG A 35 8.65 -31.52 3.76
C ARG A 35 7.28 -31.01 4.21
N GLN A 36 6.95 -31.09 5.48
CA GLN A 36 5.77 -30.42 6.03
C GLN A 36 5.90 -28.93 5.76
N ILE A 37 5.22 -28.47 4.73
CA ILE A 37 5.20 -27.06 4.33
C ILE A 37 4.04 -26.41 5.07
N LYS A 38 4.32 -25.31 5.77
CA LYS A 38 3.42 -24.62 6.71
C LYS A 38 2.90 -23.34 6.09
N GLY A 39 1.62 -23.09 6.28
CA GLY A 39 0.95 -21.90 5.76
C GLY A 39 1.08 -20.66 6.64
N ARG A 40 0.34 -19.61 6.29
CA ARG A 40 0.36 -18.32 6.97
C ARG A 40 -0.41 -18.30 8.29
N ALA A 41 -1.41 -19.16 8.42
CA ALA A 41 -2.28 -19.25 9.59
C ALA A 41 -1.63 -20.06 10.73
N MET A 42 -2.25 -20.04 11.90
CA MET A 42 -1.86 -20.93 12.99
C MET A 42 -2.15 -22.39 12.66
N ILE A 43 -1.24 -23.27 13.06
CA ILE A 43 -1.36 -24.70 12.88
C ILE A 43 -1.97 -25.33 14.13
N ARG A 44 -3.01 -26.16 13.95
CA ARG A 44 -3.52 -27.02 15.00
C ARG A 44 -2.64 -28.26 15.07
N LEU A 45 -2.07 -28.54 16.24
CA LEU A 45 -1.33 -29.77 16.48
C LEU A 45 -2.33 -30.89 16.84
N PRO A 46 -2.11 -32.15 16.39
CA PRO A 46 -2.93 -33.28 16.84
C PRO A 46 -2.79 -33.47 18.35
N ALA A 47 -3.89 -33.86 18.99
CA ALA A 47 -3.97 -34.02 20.46
C ALA A 47 -2.92 -35.01 21.04
N SER A 48 -2.42 -35.94 20.25
CA SER A 48 -1.35 -36.87 20.64
C SER A 48 0.01 -36.19 20.84
N GLU A 49 0.28 -35.07 20.17
CA GLU A 49 1.52 -34.29 20.34
C GLU A 49 1.41 -33.29 21.49
N GLU A 50 0.20 -32.80 21.81
CA GLU A 50 -0.01 -31.92 22.97
C GLU A 50 0.18 -32.64 24.31
N ALA A 51 -0.20 -33.92 24.41
CA ALA A 51 -0.09 -34.69 25.64
C ALA A 51 1.35 -35.04 26.09
N GLY A 52 2.32 -34.96 25.18
CA GLY A 52 3.74 -35.24 25.46
C GLY A 52 4.58 -34.03 25.87
N ARG A 53 4.05 -32.83 25.82
CA ARG A 53 4.78 -31.58 26.09
C ARG A 53 4.46 -31.04 27.48
N ASN A 54 5.49 -30.90 28.30
CA ASN A 54 5.38 -30.28 29.64
C ASN A 54 4.65 -28.94 29.57
N ALA A 55 3.72 -28.73 30.49
CA ALA A 55 2.76 -27.62 30.59
C ALA A 55 3.35 -26.18 30.70
N THR A 56 4.63 -25.98 30.43
CA THR A 56 5.32 -24.68 30.54
C THR A 56 5.16 -23.78 29.31
N PHE A 57 4.54 -24.24 28.21
CA PHE A 57 4.37 -23.45 26.96
C PHE A 57 2.91 -23.34 26.51
N SER A 58 2.01 -23.02 27.44
CA SER A 58 0.55 -22.88 27.19
C SER A 58 0.14 -21.68 26.30
N GLY A 59 1.09 -20.90 25.78
CA GLY A 59 0.80 -19.64 25.05
C GLY A 59 0.78 -19.73 23.52
N SER A 60 1.04 -20.90 22.92
CA SER A 60 1.21 -21.02 21.46
C SER A 60 0.09 -21.77 20.76
N SER A 61 -0.97 -22.15 21.45
CA SER A 61 -2.12 -22.81 20.81
C SER A 61 -3.04 -21.81 20.09
N PRO A 62 -3.69 -22.20 18.98
CA PRO A 62 -4.66 -21.36 18.27
C PRO A 62 -5.79 -20.85 19.20
N GLU A 63 -6.25 -21.68 20.12
CA GLU A 63 -7.31 -21.35 21.09
C GLU A 63 -6.86 -20.24 22.06
N SER A 64 -5.62 -20.32 22.57
CA SER A 64 -5.06 -19.30 23.46
C SER A 64 -4.91 -17.95 22.76
N TYR A 65 -4.50 -17.97 21.48
CA TYR A 65 -4.43 -16.77 20.63
C TYR A 65 -5.82 -16.15 20.45
N LEU A 66 -6.83 -16.93 20.05
CA LEU A 66 -8.20 -16.44 19.81
C LEU A 66 -8.87 -15.88 21.08
N ARG A 67 -8.47 -16.35 22.26
CA ARG A 67 -8.95 -15.84 23.56
C ARG A 67 -8.12 -14.67 24.11
N SER A 68 -6.99 -14.36 23.47
CA SER A 68 -6.03 -13.38 23.98
C SER A 68 -6.58 -11.93 23.97
N PRO A 69 -6.11 -11.06 24.85
CA PRO A 69 -6.40 -9.62 24.79
C PRO A 69 -5.94 -8.98 23.49
N LEU A 70 -4.93 -9.56 22.82
CA LEU A 70 -4.46 -9.07 21.54
C LEU A 70 -5.58 -9.06 20.50
N THR A 71 -6.27 -10.19 20.30
CA THR A 71 -7.31 -10.32 19.29
C THR A 71 -8.61 -9.63 19.66
N ARG A 72 -8.98 -9.62 20.95
CA ARG A 72 -10.28 -9.13 21.42
C ARG A 72 -10.29 -7.65 21.78
N LEU A 73 -9.13 -7.07 22.12
CA LEU A 73 -9.04 -5.67 22.55
C LEU A 73 -8.07 -4.86 21.69
N ILE A 74 -6.81 -5.31 21.54
CA ILE A 74 -5.76 -4.51 20.87
C ILE A 74 -6.06 -4.35 19.38
N LEU A 75 -6.32 -5.44 18.66
CA LEU A 75 -6.58 -5.38 17.21
C LEU A 75 -7.83 -4.53 16.88
N PRO A 76 -9.01 -4.73 17.48
CA PRO A 76 -10.17 -3.90 17.16
C PRO A 76 -9.95 -2.43 17.56
N THR A 77 -9.19 -2.13 18.61
CA THR A 77 -8.83 -0.75 18.97
C THR A 77 -7.96 -0.10 17.89
N LEU A 78 -6.90 -0.79 17.43
CA LEU A 78 -6.04 -0.29 16.36
C LEU A 78 -6.82 -0.04 15.06
N TYR A 79 -7.66 -0.99 14.64
CA TYR A 79 -8.50 -0.80 13.45
C TYR A 79 -9.53 0.33 13.61
N SER A 80 -10.09 0.52 14.82
CA SER A 80 -11.01 1.62 15.11
C SER A 80 -10.29 2.98 15.00
N MET A 81 -9.05 3.09 15.49
CA MET A 81 -8.25 4.31 15.34
C MET A 81 -8.00 4.63 13.86
N VAL A 82 -7.63 3.60 13.07
CA VAL A 82 -7.43 3.77 11.62
C VAL A 82 -8.72 4.18 10.92
N LEU A 83 -9.86 3.59 11.29
CA LEU A 83 -11.17 3.97 10.75
C LEU A 83 -11.51 5.43 11.04
N LEU A 84 -11.38 5.85 12.31
CA LEU A 84 -11.76 7.19 12.75
C LEU A 84 -10.91 8.31 12.14
N VAL A 85 -9.62 8.05 11.90
CA VAL A 85 -8.70 9.03 11.32
C VAL A 85 -8.60 8.87 9.80
N GLY A 86 -8.42 7.65 9.32
CA GLY A 86 -8.18 7.35 7.92
C GLY A 86 -9.39 7.64 7.03
N LEU A 87 -10.60 7.29 7.48
CA LEU A 87 -11.80 7.49 6.67
C LEU A 87 -12.04 8.98 6.33
N PRO A 88 -12.14 9.91 7.29
CA PRO A 88 -12.35 11.32 6.96
C PRO A 88 -11.17 11.96 6.22
N ALA A 89 -9.93 11.58 6.56
CA ALA A 89 -8.75 12.14 5.93
C ALA A 89 -8.63 11.74 4.45
N ASN A 90 -8.82 10.46 4.13
CA ASN A 90 -8.79 9.98 2.75
C ASN A 90 -10.03 10.39 1.95
N ALA A 91 -11.22 10.50 2.56
CA ALA A 91 -12.41 11.04 1.90
C ALA A 91 -12.20 12.51 1.48
N LEU A 92 -11.66 13.34 2.37
CA LEU A 92 -11.31 14.72 2.06
C LEU A 92 -10.24 14.79 0.97
N ALA A 93 -9.19 13.98 1.08
CA ALA A 93 -8.11 13.93 0.10
C ALA A 93 -8.63 13.52 -1.29
N PHE A 94 -9.40 12.44 -1.35
CA PHE A 94 -10.01 11.96 -2.59
C PHE A 94 -10.88 13.04 -3.24
N TRP A 95 -11.77 13.69 -2.47
CA TRP A 95 -12.62 14.76 -2.97
C TRP A 95 -11.81 15.94 -3.52
N VAL A 96 -10.80 16.42 -2.80
CA VAL A 96 -9.96 17.55 -3.25
C VAL A 96 -9.15 17.18 -4.49
N LEU A 97 -8.53 16.00 -4.52
CA LEU A 97 -7.74 15.52 -5.67
C LEU A 97 -8.62 15.32 -6.91
N ALA A 98 -9.84 14.81 -6.74
CA ALA A 98 -10.75 14.56 -7.85
C ALA A 98 -11.32 15.84 -8.46
N THR A 99 -11.67 16.85 -7.63
CA THR A 99 -12.47 18.00 -8.05
C THR A 99 -11.73 19.31 -8.11
N LYS A 100 -10.69 19.52 -7.28
CA LYS A 100 -10.07 20.82 -7.06
C LYS A 100 -8.61 20.92 -7.53
N THR A 101 -7.98 19.80 -7.86
CA THR A 101 -6.56 19.74 -8.22
C THR A 101 -6.38 19.58 -9.73
N LYS A 102 -5.34 20.20 -10.29
CA LYS A 102 -4.98 20.00 -11.70
C LYS A 102 -4.61 18.54 -11.94
N LYS A 103 -5.17 17.96 -12.99
CA LYS A 103 -4.87 16.59 -13.38
C LYS A 103 -3.46 16.51 -13.99
N CYS A 104 -2.54 15.93 -13.24
CA CYS A 104 -1.18 15.60 -13.68
C CYS A 104 -0.85 14.17 -13.23
N THR A 105 0.28 13.64 -13.69
CA THR A 105 0.74 12.27 -13.37
C THR A 105 0.69 11.97 -11.87
N SER A 106 1.32 12.82 -11.06
CA SER A 106 1.35 12.63 -9.61
C SER A 106 -0.06 12.67 -8.99
N THR A 107 -0.93 13.59 -9.45
CA THR A 107 -2.32 13.68 -8.95
C THR A 107 -3.09 12.40 -9.24
N LEU A 108 -2.85 11.76 -10.40
CA LEU A 108 -3.53 10.52 -10.74
C LEU A 108 -3.09 9.36 -9.83
N PHE A 109 -1.80 9.24 -9.53
CA PHE A 109 -1.31 8.23 -8.57
C PHE A 109 -1.85 8.47 -7.15
N LEU A 110 -1.84 9.73 -6.70
CA LEU A 110 -2.40 10.10 -5.38
C LEU A 110 -3.90 9.84 -5.29
N LEU A 111 -4.65 10.06 -6.37
CA LEU A 111 -6.10 9.81 -6.42
C LEU A 111 -6.40 8.30 -6.29
N ASN A 112 -5.62 7.45 -6.98
CA ASN A 112 -5.75 6.00 -6.87
C ASN A 112 -5.39 5.51 -5.46
N LEU A 113 -4.32 6.03 -4.87
CA LEU A 113 -3.90 5.72 -3.50
C LEU A 113 -5.01 6.11 -2.50
N ALA A 114 -5.49 7.36 -2.54
CA ALA A 114 -6.57 7.83 -1.67
C ALA A 114 -7.88 7.05 -1.87
N GLY A 115 -8.18 6.63 -3.10
CA GLY A 115 -9.33 5.77 -3.41
C GLY A 115 -9.20 4.38 -2.82
N ALA A 116 -8.01 3.76 -2.89
CA ALA A 116 -7.73 2.47 -2.28
C ALA A 116 -7.88 2.53 -0.75
N ASP A 117 -7.29 3.55 -0.13
CA ASP A 117 -7.34 3.77 1.31
C ASP A 117 -8.77 4.03 1.81
N LEU A 118 -9.52 4.85 1.07
CA LEU A 118 -10.92 5.11 1.38
C LEU A 118 -11.76 3.83 1.31
N PHE A 119 -11.60 3.05 0.24
CA PHE A 119 -12.30 1.79 0.08
C PHE A 119 -11.93 0.79 1.18
N PHE A 120 -10.65 0.69 1.52
CA PHE A 120 -10.18 -0.17 2.60
C PHE A 120 -10.77 0.24 3.97
N THR A 121 -10.75 1.53 4.30
CA THR A 121 -11.29 2.01 5.58
C THR A 121 -12.78 1.74 5.74
N LEU A 122 -13.55 1.70 4.64
CA LEU A 122 -14.96 1.29 4.64
C LEU A 122 -15.15 -0.21 4.93
N LEU A 123 -14.12 -1.04 4.76
CA LEU A 123 -14.16 -2.48 5.08
C LEU A 123 -13.77 -2.78 6.53
N LEU A 124 -13.08 -1.86 7.23
CA LEU A 124 -12.63 -2.05 8.61
C LEU A 124 -13.75 -2.38 9.61
N PRO A 125 -15.00 -1.85 9.51
CA PRO A 125 -16.07 -2.23 10.41
C PRO A 125 -16.33 -3.75 10.45
N PHE A 126 -16.19 -4.46 9.33
CA PHE A 126 -16.34 -5.91 9.28
C PHE A 126 -15.21 -6.64 10.03
N LYS A 127 -13.98 -6.15 9.92
CA LYS A 127 -12.83 -6.70 10.66
C LYS A 127 -12.91 -6.38 12.15
N ILE A 128 -13.38 -5.18 12.51
CA ILE A 128 -13.62 -4.78 13.91
C ILE A 128 -14.70 -5.66 14.53
N SER A 129 -15.85 -5.82 13.87
CA SER A 129 -16.95 -6.66 14.37
C SER A 129 -16.53 -8.11 14.57
N TYR A 130 -15.73 -8.67 13.67
CA TYR A 130 -15.15 -10.02 13.81
C TYR A 130 -14.42 -10.19 15.14
N HIS A 131 -13.53 -9.25 15.49
CA HIS A 131 -12.76 -9.31 16.73
C HIS A 131 -13.63 -9.06 17.98
N LEU A 132 -14.58 -8.11 17.91
CA LEU A 132 -15.49 -7.80 19.01
C LEU A 132 -16.47 -8.95 19.29
N LEU A 133 -16.86 -9.73 18.29
CA LEU A 133 -17.67 -10.93 18.42
C LEU A 133 -16.85 -12.17 18.91
N GLY A 134 -15.64 -11.94 19.46
CA GLY A 134 -14.79 -12.99 19.97
C GLY A 134 -14.09 -13.82 18.90
N ASN A 135 -13.75 -13.19 17.77
CA ASN A 135 -13.17 -13.79 16.59
C ASN A 135 -14.13 -14.77 15.88
N ASN A 136 -15.43 -14.46 15.91
CA ASN A 136 -16.46 -15.23 15.24
C ASN A 136 -16.92 -14.54 13.96
N TRP A 137 -16.70 -15.18 12.82
CA TRP A 137 -17.05 -14.68 11.49
C TRP A 137 -18.41 -15.20 11.05
N LEU A 138 -19.36 -14.29 10.84
CA LEU A 138 -20.76 -14.64 10.55
C LEU A 138 -21.15 -14.49 9.07
N LEU A 139 -20.27 -13.91 8.23
CA LEU A 139 -20.62 -13.51 6.86
C LEU A 139 -20.29 -14.58 5.79
N GLY A 140 -19.87 -15.77 6.24
CA GLY A 140 -19.55 -16.87 5.33
C GLY A 140 -18.19 -16.75 4.64
N ASP A 141 -17.78 -17.81 3.94
CA ASP A 141 -16.43 -17.93 3.40
C ASP A 141 -16.14 -16.96 2.24
N TYR A 142 -17.09 -16.73 1.34
CA TYR A 142 -16.88 -15.78 0.22
C TYR A 142 -16.59 -14.35 0.70
N ALA A 143 -17.30 -13.89 1.72
CA ALA A 143 -17.05 -12.57 2.32
C ALA A 143 -15.71 -12.54 3.04
N CYS A 144 -15.29 -13.64 3.69
CA CYS A 144 -13.97 -13.76 4.29
C CYS A 144 -12.87 -13.69 3.23
N ARG A 145 -12.96 -14.44 2.13
CA ARG A 145 -12.00 -14.38 1.01
C ARG A 145 -11.89 -12.98 0.43
N ALA A 146 -13.03 -12.33 0.18
CA ALA A 146 -13.06 -10.97 -0.33
C ALA A 146 -12.38 -9.99 0.64
N LEU A 147 -12.72 -10.05 1.93
CA LEU A 147 -12.14 -9.17 2.95
C LEU A 147 -10.61 -9.35 3.04
N VAL A 148 -10.14 -10.59 3.07
CA VAL A 148 -8.71 -10.92 3.11
C VAL A 148 -8.00 -10.41 1.87
N THR A 149 -8.53 -10.69 0.69
CA THR A 149 -7.95 -10.24 -0.58
C THR A 149 -7.88 -8.73 -0.67
N LEU A 150 -8.93 -8.02 -0.27
CA LEU A 150 -8.98 -6.56 -0.28
C LEU A 150 -8.05 -5.94 0.77
N PHE A 151 -7.85 -6.60 1.90
CA PHE A 151 -6.88 -6.18 2.91
C PHE A 151 -5.44 -6.18 2.35
N TYR A 152 -5.03 -7.28 1.71
CA TYR A 152 -3.74 -7.33 1.01
C TYR A 152 -3.70 -6.43 -0.21
N GLY A 153 -4.84 -6.27 -0.90
CA GLY A 153 -4.98 -5.38 -2.05
C GLY A 153 -4.67 -3.92 -1.71
N ASN A 154 -5.15 -3.43 -0.57
CA ASN A 154 -4.79 -2.11 -0.08
C ASN A 154 -3.29 -2.04 0.24
N MET A 155 -2.75 -2.99 1.00
CA MET A 155 -1.34 -2.98 1.39
C MET A 155 -0.40 -2.97 0.18
N TYR A 156 -0.55 -3.92 -0.75
CA TYR A 156 0.33 -4.01 -1.93
C TYR A 156 0.03 -2.93 -2.97
N GLY A 157 -1.24 -2.52 -3.10
CA GLY A 157 -1.64 -1.38 -3.92
C GLY A 157 -0.96 -0.09 -3.47
N SER A 158 -0.99 0.20 -2.17
CA SER A 158 -0.32 1.37 -1.59
C SER A 158 1.19 1.32 -1.81
N ILE A 159 1.85 0.18 -1.58
CA ILE A 159 3.28 -0.01 -1.86
C ILE A 159 3.60 0.32 -3.32
N LEU A 160 2.85 -0.19 -4.28
CA LEU A 160 3.09 0.04 -5.69
C LEU A 160 2.79 1.48 -6.11
N PHE A 161 1.72 2.12 -5.61
CA PHE A 161 1.45 3.53 -5.90
C PHE A 161 2.49 4.46 -5.27
N LEU A 162 2.97 4.19 -4.06
CA LEU A 162 4.08 4.93 -3.46
C LEU A 162 5.37 4.76 -4.27
N THR A 163 5.60 3.59 -4.85
CA THR A 163 6.71 3.35 -5.77
C THR A 163 6.57 4.18 -7.05
N CYS A 164 5.37 4.22 -7.65
CA CYS A 164 5.10 5.06 -8.82
C CYS A 164 5.33 6.55 -8.53
N ILE A 165 4.87 7.04 -7.36
CA ILE A 165 5.09 8.42 -6.92
C ILE A 165 6.59 8.69 -6.75
N SER A 166 7.33 7.75 -6.18
CA SER A 166 8.78 7.87 -5.97
C SER A 166 9.55 7.95 -7.29
N LEU A 167 9.19 7.10 -8.26
CA LEU A 167 9.76 7.12 -9.60
C LEU A 167 9.38 8.39 -10.38
N ASP A 168 8.13 8.87 -10.25
CA ASP A 168 7.70 10.13 -10.85
C ASP A 168 8.53 11.31 -10.32
N ARG A 169 8.79 11.36 -9.02
CA ARG A 169 9.68 12.36 -8.42
C ARG A 169 11.13 12.23 -8.89
N TYR A 170 11.63 11.00 -8.97
CA TYR A 170 12.98 10.74 -9.50
C TYR A 170 13.11 11.25 -10.93
N ILE A 171 12.21 10.86 -11.83
CA ILE A 171 12.26 11.26 -13.24
C ILE A 171 12.13 12.79 -13.37
N SER A 172 11.19 13.41 -12.66
CA SER A 172 10.96 14.85 -12.72
C SER A 172 12.14 15.69 -12.24
N LEU A 173 12.91 15.21 -11.25
CA LEU A 173 14.04 15.94 -10.67
C LEU A 173 15.38 15.63 -11.32
N VAL A 174 15.57 14.39 -11.78
CA VAL A 174 16.83 13.91 -12.35
C VAL A 174 16.84 14.09 -13.87
N HIS A 175 15.72 13.83 -14.54
CA HIS A 175 15.58 13.86 -16.00
C HIS A 175 14.45 14.78 -16.49
N PRO A 176 14.50 16.11 -16.23
CA PRO A 176 13.40 17.03 -16.48
C PRO A 176 13.01 17.16 -17.97
N PHE A 177 13.92 16.79 -18.87
CA PHE A 177 13.66 16.87 -20.33
C PHE A 177 12.92 15.65 -20.88
N LEU A 178 12.98 14.50 -20.21
CA LEU A 178 12.29 13.29 -20.65
C LEU A 178 10.77 13.36 -20.43
N TRP A 179 10.28 14.26 -19.56
CA TRP A 179 8.91 14.27 -19.05
C TRP A 179 8.15 15.57 -19.40
N ARG A 180 8.32 16.08 -20.64
CA ARG A 180 7.60 17.26 -21.13
C ARG A 180 6.54 16.91 -22.17
N GLY A 181 5.22 17.11 -21.86
CA GLY A 181 4.12 17.00 -22.79
C GLY A 181 2.83 16.39 -22.23
N SER A 182 1.69 16.62 -22.88
CA SER A 182 0.36 16.15 -22.44
C SER A 182 0.14 14.64 -22.59
N ARG A 183 1.01 13.91 -23.28
CA ARG A 183 0.93 12.45 -23.43
C ARG A 183 1.15 11.69 -22.12
N HIS A 184 1.77 12.32 -21.13
CA HIS A 184 2.16 11.66 -19.88
C HIS A 184 0.98 11.28 -18.99
N ILE A 185 -0.17 11.96 -19.09
CA ILE A 185 -1.34 11.61 -18.30
C ILE A 185 -1.95 10.27 -18.74
N TRP A 186 -1.96 9.98 -20.02
CA TRP A 186 -2.43 8.69 -20.55
C TRP A 186 -1.48 7.55 -20.21
N GLN A 187 -0.17 7.82 -20.20
CA GLN A 187 0.83 6.86 -19.74
C GLN A 187 0.65 6.58 -18.24
N ALA A 188 0.44 7.61 -17.42
CA ALA A 188 0.14 7.46 -16.00
C ALA A 188 -1.16 6.67 -15.76
N ALA A 189 -2.20 6.91 -16.56
CA ALA A 189 -3.43 6.12 -16.50
C ALA A 189 -3.16 4.64 -16.84
N GLY A 190 -2.37 4.37 -17.88
CA GLY A 190 -1.92 3.02 -18.21
C GLY A 190 -1.14 2.35 -17.08
N VAL A 191 -0.25 3.09 -16.39
CA VAL A 191 0.46 2.59 -15.21
C VAL A 191 -0.52 2.27 -14.07
N CYS A 192 -1.52 3.12 -13.80
CA CYS A 192 -2.54 2.84 -12.78
C CYS A 192 -3.30 1.55 -13.09
N VAL A 193 -3.73 1.37 -14.34
CA VAL A 193 -4.38 0.12 -14.78
C VAL A 193 -3.44 -1.07 -14.60
N GLY A 194 -2.16 -0.94 -14.98
CA GLY A 194 -1.14 -1.97 -14.78
C GLY A 194 -0.95 -2.34 -13.31
N VAL A 195 -0.92 -1.36 -12.40
CA VAL A 195 -0.84 -1.59 -10.95
C VAL A 195 -2.05 -2.39 -10.46
N TRP A 196 -3.27 -1.98 -10.82
CA TRP A 196 -4.48 -2.69 -10.39
C TRP A 196 -4.57 -4.12 -10.96
N LEU A 197 -4.14 -4.31 -12.21
CA LEU A 197 -4.04 -5.66 -12.80
C LEU A 197 -2.99 -6.51 -12.09
N ALA A 198 -1.82 -5.96 -11.78
CA ALA A 198 -0.77 -6.68 -11.06
C ALA A 198 -1.24 -7.08 -9.65
N VAL A 199 -1.91 -6.18 -8.92
CA VAL A 199 -2.49 -6.47 -7.61
C VAL A 199 -3.59 -7.53 -7.73
N GLY A 200 -4.53 -7.38 -8.65
CA GLY A 200 -5.65 -8.31 -8.84
C GLY A 200 -5.17 -9.72 -9.23
N LEU A 201 -4.26 -9.82 -10.19
CA LEU A 201 -3.68 -11.10 -10.62
C LEU A 201 -2.80 -11.70 -9.51
N GLY A 202 -1.97 -10.88 -8.86
CA GLY A 202 -1.10 -11.33 -7.77
C GLY A 202 -1.89 -11.86 -6.57
N LEU A 203 -3.07 -11.31 -6.29
CA LEU A 203 -3.91 -11.72 -5.15
C LEU A 203 -5.02 -12.71 -5.52
N SER A 204 -5.17 -13.06 -6.79
CA SER A 204 -6.19 -14.01 -7.24
C SER A 204 -6.16 -15.39 -6.54
N PRO A 205 -5.00 -15.95 -6.11
CA PRO A 205 -4.97 -17.18 -5.34
C PRO A 205 -5.74 -17.11 -4.02
N LEU A 206 -5.79 -15.92 -3.37
CA LEU A 206 -6.54 -15.74 -2.13
C LEU A 206 -8.06 -15.85 -2.31
N LEU A 207 -8.58 -15.65 -3.51
CA LEU A 207 -10.00 -15.84 -3.80
C LEU A 207 -10.35 -17.32 -4.07
N ARG A 208 -9.36 -18.14 -4.43
CA ARG A 208 -9.57 -19.53 -4.81
C ARG A 208 -9.79 -20.46 -3.62
N TYR A 209 -8.99 -20.26 -2.55
CA TYR A 209 -8.98 -21.16 -1.41
C TYR A 209 -9.93 -20.71 -0.29
N PRO A 210 -10.54 -21.63 0.49
CA PRO A 210 -11.35 -21.29 1.64
C PRO A 210 -10.50 -20.66 2.73
N HIS A 211 -11.02 -19.58 3.34
CA HIS A 211 -10.35 -18.86 4.42
C HIS A 211 -11.14 -18.89 5.74
N SER A 212 -12.37 -19.42 5.74
CA SER A 212 -13.14 -19.60 6.95
C SER A 212 -13.02 -21.03 7.47
N GLN A 213 -12.71 -21.17 8.76
CA GLN A 213 -12.57 -22.47 9.42
C GLN A 213 -13.39 -22.50 10.71
N HIS A 214 -14.22 -23.54 10.87
CA HIS A 214 -14.95 -23.75 12.11
C HIS A 214 -14.04 -24.37 13.18
N VAL A 215 -14.07 -23.82 14.38
CA VAL A 215 -13.29 -24.26 15.55
C VAL A 215 -14.28 -24.83 16.57
N PRO A 216 -14.49 -26.17 16.63
CA PRO A 216 -15.52 -26.81 17.44
C PRO A 216 -15.36 -26.53 18.94
N GLU A 217 -14.13 -26.48 19.45
CA GLU A 217 -13.83 -26.28 20.88
C GLU A 217 -14.27 -24.91 21.39
N LEU A 218 -14.36 -23.92 20.52
CA LEU A 218 -14.80 -22.56 20.82
C LEU A 218 -16.19 -22.26 20.27
N ASN A 219 -16.75 -23.17 19.46
CA ASN A 219 -17.99 -23.00 18.70
C ASN A 219 -18.05 -21.67 17.93
N ILE A 220 -16.92 -21.31 17.28
CA ILE A 220 -16.78 -20.10 16.44
C ILE A 220 -16.26 -20.46 15.08
N THR A 221 -16.51 -19.60 14.09
CA THR A 221 -15.90 -19.68 12.76
C THR A 221 -14.87 -18.57 12.63
N THR A 222 -13.60 -18.91 12.35
CA THR A 222 -12.54 -17.93 12.16
C THR A 222 -12.47 -17.50 10.68
N CYS A 223 -11.88 -16.33 10.43
CA CYS A 223 -11.57 -15.83 9.09
C CYS A 223 -10.07 -15.59 8.96
N HIS A 224 -9.38 -16.51 8.28
CA HIS A 224 -7.97 -16.47 7.93
C HIS A 224 -6.97 -16.60 9.10
N ASP A 225 -7.44 -16.84 10.32
CA ASP A 225 -6.55 -17.08 11.47
C ASP A 225 -6.13 -18.54 11.59
N ILE A 226 -6.98 -19.48 11.15
CA ILE A 226 -6.70 -20.91 11.07
C ILE A 226 -7.08 -21.38 9.67
N LEU A 227 -6.21 -22.15 9.01
CA LEU A 227 -6.45 -22.73 7.69
C LEU A 227 -6.29 -24.25 7.73
N GLU A 228 -6.91 -24.92 6.76
CA GLU A 228 -6.70 -26.34 6.55
C GLU A 228 -5.29 -26.63 6.02
N PRO A 229 -4.68 -27.79 6.38
CA PRO A 229 -3.32 -28.15 6.00
C PRO A 229 -3.07 -28.17 4.49
N ASP A 230 -4.05 -28.57 3.69
CA ASP A 230 -3.94 -28.61 2.23
C ASP A 230 -3.89 -27.19 1.64
N THR A 231 -4.73 -26.29 2.13
CA THR A 231 -4.70 -24.87 1.75
C THR A 231 -3.39 -24.21 2.15
N GLU A 232 -2.86 -24.53 3.32
CA GLU A 232 -1.56 -24.05 3.78
C GLU A 232 -0.42 -24.42 2.84
N ARG A 233 -0.40 -25.67 2.36
CA ARG A 233 0.66 -26.18 1.48
C ARG A 233 0.69 -25.42 0.14
N GLU A 234 -0.48 -25.16 -0.43
CA GLU A 234 -0.62 -24.40 -1.67
C GLU A 234 -0.15 -22.95 -1.54
N LEU A 235 -0.41 -22.32 -0.40
CA LEU A 235 -0.04 -20.94 -0.13
C LEU A 235 1.40 -20.76 0.33
N ALA A 236 2.13 -21.83 0.67
CA ALA A 236 3.48 -21.77 1.24
C ALA A 236 4.53 -21.10 0.34
N TYR A 237 4.45 -21.30 -0.97
CA TYR A 237 5.34 -20.64 -1.93
C TYR A 237 4.81 -19.29 -2.40
N TYR A 238 3.50 -19.13 -2.35
CA TYR A 238 2.82 -17.92 -2.81
C TYR A 238 3.22 -16.68 -1.99
N PHE A 239 3.13 -16.75 -0.66
CA PHE A 239 3.41 -15.58 0.17
C PHE A 239 4.87 -15.11 0.16
N PRO A 240 5.91 -15.97 0.21
CA PRO A 240 7.29 -15.52 0.01
C PRO A 240 7.51 -14.84 -1.34
N THR A 241 6.91 -15.35 -2.42
CA THR A 241 6.97 -14.73 -3.73
C THR A 241 6.29 -13.36 -3.73
N LEU A 242 5.12 -13.25 -3.09
CA LEU A 242 4.41 -11.99 -2.93
C LEU A 242 5.23 -10.96 -2.15
N VAL A 243 5.94 -11.37 -1.08
CA VAL A 243 6.84 -10.49 -0.32
C VAL A 243 8.01 -10.02 -1.19
N VAL A 244 8.64 -10.90 -1.95
CA VAL A 244 9.79 -10.52 -2.79
C VAL A 244 9.36 -9.56 -3.89
N LEU A 245 8.31 -9.87 -4.63
CA LEU A 245 7.87 -9.06 -5.79
C LEU A 245 7.04 -7.84 -5.38
N GLY A 246 6.18 -7.98 -4.37
CA GLY A 246 5.23 -6.95 -3.94
C GLY A 246 5.80 -5.96 -2.92
N PHE A 247 6.87 -6.33 -2.18
CA PHE A 247 7.48 -5.48 -1.17
C PHE A 247 8.98 -5.25 -1.39
N ALA A 248 9.82 -6.31 -1.46
CA ALA A 248 11.28 -6.16 -1.46
C ALA A 248 11.77 -5.41 -2.72
N MET A 249 11.27 -5.77 -3.91
CA MET A 249 11.62 -5.10 -5.15
C MET A 249 11.16 -3.63 -5.17
N PRO A 250 9.91 -3.26 -4.84
CA PRO A 250 9.49 -1.87 -4.64
C PRO A 250 10.35 -1.09 -3.65
N PHE A 251 10.70 -1.70 -2.51
CA PHE A 251 11.54 -1.06 -1.49
C PHE A 251 12.94 -0.70 -2.02
N VAL A 252 13.57 -1.60 -2.77
CA VAL A 252 14.86 -1.33 -3.43
C VAL A 252 14.73 -0.19 -4.45
N LEU A 253 13.68 -0.18 -5.27
CA LEU A 253 13.45 0.88 -6.26
C LEU A 253 13.24 2.25 -5.60
N ILE A 254 12.48 2.33 -4.52
CA ILE A 254 12.27 3.57 -3.76
C ILE A 254 13.57 4.05 -3.14
N THR A 255 14.30 3.16 -2.46
CA THR A 255 15.56 3.49 -1.78
C THR A 255 16.60 4.00 -2.78
N PHE A 256 16.73 3.33 -3.93
CA PHE A 256 17.60 3.77 -5.01
C PHE A 256 17.19 5.15 -5.56
N SER A 257 15.91 5.33 -5.89
CA SER A 257 15.38 6.58 -6.44
C SER A 257 15.62 7.75 -5.49
N TYR A 258 15.36 7.54 -4.21
CA TYR A 258 15.51 8.57 -3.20
C TYR A 258 16.98 8.87 -2.85
N GLY A 259 17.82 7.85 -2.77
CA GLY A 259 19.26 8.02 -2.60
C GLY A 259 19.87 8.89 -3.72
N TRP A 260 19.46 8.61 -4.97
CA TRP A 260 19.93 9.39 -6.12
C TRP A 260 19.40 10.83 -6.13
N VAL A 261 18.12 11.04 -5.83
CA VAL A 261 17.53 12.37 -5.71
C VAL A 261 18.23 13.17 -4.63
N LEU A 262 18.41 12.60 -3.44
CA LEU A 262 19.09 13.26 -2.32
C LEU A 262 20.53 13.65 -2.68
N TRP A 263 21.30 12.71 -3.27
CA TRP A 263 22.64 12.98 -3.74
C TRP A 263 22.71 14.17 -4.72
N ARG A 264 21.77 14.21 -5.69
CA ARG A 264 21.72 15.30 -6.68
C ARG A 264 21.32 16.62 -6.06
N LEU A 265 20.41 16.64 -5.09
CA LEU A 265 20.00 17.86 -4.36
C LEU A 265 21.13 18.42 -3.52
N LEU A 266 21.87 17.57 -2.80
CA LEU A 266 23.03 17.97 -1.98
C LEU A 266 24.12 18.62 -2.85
N ARG A 267 24.38 18.11 -4.05
CA ARG A 267 25.37 18.67 -4.98
C ARG A 267 24.95 20.05 -5.55
N ARG A 268 23.64 20.36 -5.60
CA ARG A 268 23.12 21.61 -6.18
C ARG A 268 23.00 22.78 -5.18
N GLY A 269 23.22 22.55 -3.90
CA GLY A 269 23.24 23.57 -2.85
C GLY A 269 21.93 24.36 -2.67
N ARG A 270 20.80 23.91 -3.23
CA ARG A 270 19.51 24.57 -3.12
C ARG A 270 18.67 24.01 -1.96
N HIS A 271 17.91 24.89 -1.27
CA HIS A 271 17.00 24.50 -0.20
C HIS A 271 15.73 23.79 -0.75
N TYR A 272 15.81 22.45 -0.85
CA TYR A 272 14.68 21.60 -1.26
C TYR A 272 13.98 20.94 -0.06
N GLY A 273 13.83 21.66 1.05
CA GLY A 273 13.37 21.10 2.31
C GLY A 273 12.03 20.36 2.24
N HIS A 274 11.09 20.79 1.40
CA HIS A 274 9.81 20.08 1.26
C HIS A 274 9.95 18.75 0.50
N VAL A 275 10.84 18.65 -0.49
CA VAL A 275 11.13 17.40 -1.20
C VAL A 275 11.77 16.40 -0.25
N VAL A 276 12.75 16.83 0.53
CA VAL A 276 13.41 15.98 1.54
C VAL A 276 12.39 15.45 2.56
N ARG A 277 11.47 16.31 3.05
CA ARG A 277 10.39 15.86 3.96
C ARG A 277 9.49 14.79 3.33
N LEU A 278 9.13 14.94 2.05
CA LEU A 278 8.38 13.93 1.33
C LEU A 278 9.14 12.60 1.26
N LEU A 279 10.42 12.62 0.88
CA LEU A 279 11.26 11.43 0.78
C LEU A 279 11.35 10.72 2.14
N VAL A 280 11.59 11.48 3.21
CA VAL A 280 11.66 10.95 4.58
C VAL A 280 10.31 10.34 4.99
N LEU A 281 9.20 11.02 4.71
CA LEU A 281 7.85 10.53 5.07
C LEU A 281 7.53 9.20 4.37
N VAL A 282 7.78 9.10 3.07
CA VAL A 282 7.52 7.84 2.33
C VAL A 282 8.41 6.72 2.85
N LEU A 283 9.70 6.96 3.09
CA LEU A 283 10.60 5.94 3.68
C LEU A 283 10.14 5.54 5.08
N LEU A 284 9.66 6.49 5.88
CA LEU A 284 9.14 6.22 7.22
C LEU A 284 7.90 5.32 7.17
N VAL A 285 6.97 5.58 6.26
CA VAL A 285 5.81 4.70 6.01
C VAL A 285 6.28 3.30 5.63
N PHE A 286 7.24 3.16 4.70
CA PHE A 286 7.77 1.85 4.33
C PHE A 286 8.41 1.11 5.49
N VAL A 287 9.27 1.78 6.26
CA VAL A 287 10.00 1.15 7.36
C VAL A 287 9.09 0.81 8.53
N LEU A 288 8.18 1.70 8.91
CA LEU A 288 7.34 1.49 10.09
C LEU A 288 6.08 0.67 9.79
N CYS A 289 5.43 0.92 8.64
CA CYS A 289 4.15 0.27 8.34
C CYS A 289 4.33 -1.04 7.57
N PHE A 290 5.14 -1.08 6.52
CA PHE A 290 5.18 -2.24 5.64
C PHE A 290 6.30 -3.23 5.95
N THR A 291 7.47 -2.77 6.42
CA THR A 291 8.61 -3.68 6.65
C THR A 291 8.33 -4.72 7.74
N PRO A 292 7.77 -4.39 8.92
CA PRO A 292 7.58 -5.38 9.98
C PRO A 292 6.68 -6.54 9.54
N SER A 293 5.54 -6.22 8.91
CA SER A 293 4.58 -7.24 8.47
C SER A 293 5.15 -8.15 7.38
N ASN A 294 5.85 -7.59 6.38
CA ASN A 294 6.42 -8.38 5.29
C ASN A 294 7.63 -9.21 5.74
N VAL A 295 8.49 -8.68 6.61
CA VAL A 295 9.62 -9.42 7.18
C VAL A 295 9.13 -10.58 8.06
N LEU A 296 8.15 -10.34 8.94
CA LEU A 296 7.58 -11.39 9.77
C LEU A 296 6.86 -12.45 8.94
N LEU A 297 6.14 -12.04 7.88
CA LEU A 297 5.52 -12.97 6.94
C LEU A 297 6.56 -13.86 6.26
N PHE A 298 7.68 -13.29 5.80
CA PHE A 298 8.75 -14.05 5.18
C PHE A 298 9.38 -15.06 6.16
N PHE A 299 9.72 -14.62 7.37
CA PHE A 299 10.26 -15.53 8.40
C PHE A 299 9.27 -16.59 8.84
N HIS A 300 7.98 -16.29 8.91
CA HIS A 300 6.93 -17.23 9.24
C HIS A 300 6.95 -18.46 8.31
N TYR A 301 7.23 -18.26 7.02
CA TYR A 301 7.34 -19.37 6.05
C TYR A 301 8.66 -20.12 6.11
N LEU A 302 9.73 -19.51 6.63
CA LEU A 302 11.03 -20.18 6.77
C LEU A 302 11.13 -21.02 8.04
N GLN A 303 10.20 -20.90 8.99
CA GLN A 303 10.26 -21.57 10.28
C GLN A 303 9.85 -23.06 10.16
N PRO A 304 10.72 -24.02 10.51
CA PRO A 304 10.44 -25.46 10.39
C PRO A 304 9.59 -26.00 11.55
N GLN A 305 9.48 -25.28 12.69
CA GLN A 305 8.86 -25.78 13.93
C GLN A 305 7.49 -25.16 14.18
N PRO A 306 6.43 -25.95 14.54
CA PRO A 306 5.07 -25.44 14.76
C PRO A 306 4.94 -24.38 15.84
N GLU A 307 5.70 -24.51 16.94
CA GLU A 307 5.65 -23.55 18.08
C GLU A 307 6.14 -22.15 17.66
N TRP A 308 7.27 -22.11 16.98
CA TRP A 308 7.80 -20.86 16.43
C TRP A 308 6.87 -20.27 15.38
N HIS A 309 6.25 -21.13 14.58
CA HIS A 309 5.28 -20.72 13.56
C HIS A 309 4.10 -19.95 14.18
N ASN A 310 3.42 -20.53 15.20
CA ASN A 310 2.30 -19.88 15.87
C ASN A 310 2.71 -18.59 16.60
N ARG A 311 3.89 -18.56 17.22
CA ARG A 311 4.42 -17.37 17.86
C ARG A 311 4.72 -16.26 16.86
N THR A 312 5.36 -16.59 15.72
CA THR A 312 5.64 -15.64 14.63
C THR A 312 4.35 -15.09 14.04
N TYR A 313 3.32 -15.95 13.87
CA TYR A 313 2.00 -15.53 13.42
C TYR A 313 1.38 -14.44 14.31
N THR A 314 1.46 -14.59 15.61
CA THR A 314 0.94 -13.59 16.57
C THR A 314 1.56 -12.21 16.36
N TRP A 315 2.89 -12.16 16.24
CA TRP A 315 3.60 -10.91 15.94
C TRP A 315 3.31 -10.37 14.54
N TYR A 316 3.16 -11.27 13.58
CA TYR A 316 2.79 -10.92 12.21
C TYR A 316 1.42 -10.23 12.16
N VAL A 317 0.40 -10.74 12.84
CA VAL A 317 -0.94 -10.14 12.85
C VAL A 317 -0.91 -8.75 13.51
N LEU A 318 -0.13 -8.57 14.58
CA LEU A 318 0.08 -7.26 15.18
C LEU A 318 0.76 -6.29 14.21
N ALA A 319 1.83 -6.72 13.55
CA ALA A 319 2.53 -5.91 12.55
C ALA A 319 1.64 -5.60 11.34
N LEU A 320 0.77 -6.54 10.95
CA LEU A 320 -0.23 -6.34 9.90
C LEU A 320 -1.29 -5.31 10.30
N ALA A 321 -1.72 -5.28 11.57
CA ALA A 321 -2.61 -4.23 12.07
C ALA A 321 -1.89 -2.86 12.09
N VAL A 322 -0.62 -2.82 12.51
CA VAL A 322 0.20 -1.60 12.43
C VAL A 322 0.38 -1.12 11.00
N SER A 323 0.50 -2.03 10.03
CA SER A 323 0.64 -1.62 8.61
C SER A 323 -0.55 -0.82 8.12
N THR A 324 -1.75 -1.00 8.68
CA THR A 324 -2.94 -0.23 8.28
C THR A 324 -2.88 1.25 8.66
N PHE A 325 -1.94 1.65 9.51
CA PHE A 325 -1.70 3.07 9.82
C PHE A 325 -1.15 3.87 8.64
N ASN A 326 -0.68 3.20 7.55
CA ASN A 326 -0.39 3.90 6.30
C ASN A 326 -1.58 4.75 5.84
N ASN A 327 -2.82 4.26 6.00
CA ASN A 327 -4.05 4.99 5.66
C ASN A 327 -4.22 6.30 6.46
N CYS A 328 -3.57 6.42 7.61
CA CYS A 328 -3.54 7.66 8.40
C CYS A 328 -2.36 8.57 7.99
N LEU A 329 -1.28 8.00 7.44
CA LEU A 329 -0.07 8.72 7.06
C LEU A 329 -0.09 9.21 5.61
N ASP A 330 -0.77 8.52 4.71
CA ASP A 330 -0.85 8.86 3.29
C ASP A 330 -1.43 10.25 3.01
N PRO A 331 -2.42 10.78 3.77
CA PRO A 331 -2.86 12.18 3.64
C PRO A 331 -1.75 13.22 3.78
N PHE A 332 -0.71 12.96 4.59
CA PHE A 332 0.45 13.83 4.69
C PHE A 332 1.31 13.77 3.42
N ILE A 333 1.38 12.61 2.75
CA ILE A 333 2.06 12.49 1.45
C ILE A 333 1.33 13.36 0.42
N TYR A 334 -0.01 13.34 0.39
CA TYR A 334 -0.80 14.20 -0.50
C TYR A 334 -0.50 15.68 -0.28
N PHE A 335 -0.37 16.10 0.97
CA PHE A 335 -0.01 17.46 1.33
C PHE A 335 1.37 17.86 0.79
N TYR A 336 2.38 17.00 0.88
CA TYR A 336 3.72 17.32 0.41
C TYR A 336 3.91 17.19 -1.10
N VAL A 337 3.20 16.28 -1.76
CA VAL A 337 3.31 16.04 -3.21
C VAL A 337 2.59 17.11 -4.01
N SER A 338 1.37 17.51 -3.62
CA SER A 338 0.51 18.40 -4.38
C SER A 338 0.50 19.82 -3.82
N GLN A 339 1.05 20.78 -4.60
CA GLN A 339 0.98 22.20 -4.25
C GLN A 339 -0.45 22.74 -4.28
N ASP A 340 -1.25 22.28 -5.24
CA ASP A 340 -2.66 22.68 -5.36
C ASP A 340 -3.47 22.18 -4.15
N PHE A 341 -3.18 20.98 -3.65
CA PHE A 341 -3.80 20.44 -2.44
C PHE A 341 -3.49 21.32 -1.21
N ARG A 342 -2.22 21.71 -1.03
CA ARG A 342 -1.81 22.63 0.06
C ARG A 342 -2.51 23.97 -0.04
N ALA A 343 -2.53 24.57 -1.22
CA ALA A 343 -3.16 25.88 -1.43
C ALA A 343 -4.65 25.85 -1.07
N ARG A 344 -5.33 24.74 -1.32
CA ARG A 344 -6.76 24.58 -0.98
C ARG A 344 -7.01 24.36 0.50
N LEU A 345 -6.15 23.63 1.21
CA LEU A 345 -6.26 23.46 2.66
C LEU A 345 -5.99 24.77 3.41
N HIS A 346 -5.12 25.64 2.88
CA HIS A 346 -4.83 26.96 3.47
C HIS A 346 -5.83 28.06 3.05
N ALA A 347 -6.59 27.86 1.98
CA ALA A 347 -7.72 28.73 1.66
C ALA A 347 -8.78 28.53 2.75
N ARG A 348 -8.83 29.45 3.71
CA ARG A 348 -9.91 29.51 4.72
C ARG A 348 -11.26 29.34 4.00
N PRO A 349 -12.21 28.59 4.54
CA PRO A 349 -13.57 28.71 4.10
C PRO A 349 -13.99 30.14 4.46
N CYS A 350 -13.90 31.06 3.50
CA CYS A 350 -14.61 32.32 3.61
C CYS A 350 -16.06 31.97 3.86
N CYS A 351 -16.55 32.38 5.01
CA CYS A 351 -17.92 32.33 5.42
C CYS A 351 -18.84 32.59 4.22
N TRP A 352 -19.79 31.73 4.01
CA TRP A 352 -20.94 31.96 3.16
C TRP A 352 -21.67 33.20 3.68
N ASN A 353 -21.28 34.37 3.19
CA ASN A 353 -22.12 35.57 3.21
C ASN A 353 -22.77 35.63 1.83
N GLY A 354 -23.98 35.13 1.77
CA GLY A 354 -24.88 35.51 0.73
C GLY A 354 -25.17 36.99 0.88
N ASP A 355 -24.67 37.78 -0.06
CA ASP A 355 -25.28 39.05 -0.41
C ASP A 355 -24.95 39.37 -1.87
N ASN A 356 -26.02 39.36 -2.65
CA ASN A 356 -26.13 40.03 -3.92
C ASN A 356 -25.67 41.48 -3.78
N LYS A 357 -24.75 41.89 -4.65
CA LYS A 357 -24.92 43.21 -5.32
C LYS A 357 -23.96 43.35 -6.51
N SER A 358 -24.62 43.47 -7.65
CA SER A 358 -24.10 44.04 -8.89
C SER A 358 -23.43 45.40 -8.66
N SER A 359 -22.24 45.60 -9.20
CA SER A 359 -21.92 46.87 -9.86
C SER A 359 -20.63 46.73 -10.69
N SER A 360 -20.76 47.13 -11.91
CA SER A 360 -19.78 47.42 -12.93
C SER A 360 -18.65 48.31 -12.43
N GLY A 361 -17.43 47.99 -12.83
CA GLY A 361 -16.28 48.89 -12.61
C GLY A 361 -15.09 48.42 -13.44
N ARG A 362 -15.07 48.88 -14.67
CA ARG A 362 -13.98 48.79 -15.65
C ARG A 362 -12.83 49.66 -15.13
N ALA A 363 -11.68 49.15 -14.81
CA ALA A 363 -10.43 49.89 -14.74
C ALA A 363 -9.34 49.09 -15.44
N SER A 364 -9.06 49.59 -16.66
CA SER A 364 -7.93 49.20 -17.50
C SER A 364 -6.70 49.93 -16.97
N GLU A 365 -5.76 49.24 -16.35
CA GLU A 365 -4.48 49.82 -15.97
C GLU A 365 -3.43 49.42 -17.00
N LYS A 366 -3.08 50.42 -17.84
CA LYS A 366 -2.03 50.33 -18.84
C LYS A 366 -0.67 50.32 -18.13
N LEU A 367 0.06 49.24 -18.32
CA LEU A 367 1.50 49.17 -17.97
C LEU A 367 2.29 50.03 -18.96
N VAL A 368 2.80 51.16 -18.49
CA VAL A 368 3.70 52.05 -19.24
C VAL A 368 5.12 51.50 -19.13
N LEU A 369 5.70 51.10 -20.24
CA LEU A 369 7.12 50.82 -20.39
C LEU A 369 7.91 52.11 -20.49
N PRO A 370 9.05 52.33 -19.82
CA PRO A 370 9.88 53.52 -20.00
C PRO A 370 10.66 53.40 -21.33
N GLN A 371 10.49 54.41 -22.16
CA GLN A 371 11.29 54.62 -23.37
C GLN A 371 12.73 54.97 -22.99
N ARG A 372 13.66 54.34 -23.65
CA ARG A 372 15.09 54.62 -23.63
C ARG A 372 15.36 55.75 -24.61
N SER A 373 15.66 56.93 -24.09
CA SER A 373 16.14 58.09 -24.88
C SER A 373 17.54 57.79 -25.41
N SER A 374 17.62 57.82 -26.75
CA SER A 374 18.87 57.91 -27.47
C SER A 374 19.35 59.33 -27.49
N GLU A 375 20.46 59.65 -26.87
CA GLU A 375 21.21 60.88 -27.14
C GLU A 375 22.33 60.56 -28.14
N GLN A 376 22.20 61.20 -29.30
CA GLN A 376 23.28 61.43 -30.28
C GLN A 376 24.17 62.53 -29.75
N SER A 377 25.46 62.41 -29.84
CA SER A 377 26.39 63.53 -30.04
C SER A 377 27.55 63.07 -30.92
N GLN A 378 27.62 63.69 -32.05
CA GLN A 378 28.82 63.94 -32.88
C GLN A 378 29.49 65.27 -32.41
N PRO A 379 30.65 65.62 -32.84
CA PRO A 379 31.49 65.11 -33.92
C PRO A 379 32.71 64.30 -33.52
#